data_9ad7e0e5c332912aa3b8a9e438242b30
#
_entry.id   9ad7e0e5c332912aa3b8a9e438242b30
#
_cell.length_a   1.000
_cell.length_b   1.000
_cell.length_c   1.000
_cell.angle_alpha   90.00
_cell.angle_beta   90.00
_cell.angle_gamma   90.00
#
_symmetry.space_group_name_H-M   'P 1'
#
loop_
_entity.id
_entity.type
_entity.pdbx_description
1 polymer ?
#
loop_
_entity_poly.entity_id
_entity_poly.type
_entity_poly.pdbx_seq_one_letter_code
_entity_poly.pdbx_strand_id
1 'polypeptide(L)'
;MKILICGLSGSGKTVLAKVLERKLEYCFHLNADEVREKYNDWDFSLEGRIRQAKRMSSLADELLYDRYLYVICDFICPTNETRKLVSPDYIIYMDTINKSIYEDTDKVFEIPEFDFKVEKKNAEYYSSKIIEDIKND
;
A
#
# COMPACT_ATOMS: atom_id res chain seq x y z
N MET A 1 12.83 0.22 4.84
CA MET A 1 12.00 -0.76 4.09
C MET A 1 10.76 -0.08 3.56
N LYS A 2 10.53 -0.19 2.28
CA LYS A 2 9.32 0.30 1.63
C LYS A 2 8.30 -0.82 1.57
N ILE A 3 7.17 -0.64 2.25
CA ILE A 3 6.10 -1.64 2.34
C ILE A 3 4.92 -1.14 1.51
N LEU A 4 4.43 -1.97 0.61
CA LEU A 4 3.20 -1.69 -0.15
C LEU A 4 2.07 -2.51 0.43
N ILE A 5 0.99 -1.84 0.83
CA ILE A 5 -0.29 -2.51 1.11
C ILE A 5 -1.20 -2.24 -0.07
N CYS A 6 -1.52 -3.26 -0.85
CA CYS A 6 -2.39 -3.12 -2.01
C CYS A 6 -3.66 -3.96 -1.85
N GLY A 7 -4.69 -3.57 -2.55
CA GLY A 7 -5.99 -4.22 -2.50
C GLY A 7 -7.08 -3.27 -2.92
N LEU A 8 -8.28 -3.78 -3.10
CA LEU A 8 -9.44 -3.00 -3.51
C LEU A 8 -9.82 -1.95 -2.46
N SER A 9 -10.49 -0.88 -2.90
CA SER A 9 -11.06 0.10 -1.97
C SER A 9 -11.99 -0.59 -0.99
N GLY A 10 -11.88 -0.26 0.29
CA GLY A 10 -12.69 -0.88 1.34
C GLY A 10 -12.15 -2.20 1.86
N SER A 11 -10.99 -2.65 1.41
CA SER A 11 -10.40 -3.92 1.87
C SER A 11 -9.77 -3.86 3.26
N GLY A 12 -9.59 -2.66 3.83
CA GLY A 12 -9.01 -2.49 5.16
C GLY A 12 -7.53 -2.07 5.16
N LYS A 13 -7.02 -1.58 4.03
CA LYS A 13 -5.61 -1.15 3.92
C LYS A 13 -5.24 -0.08 4.94
N THR A 14 -6.04 0.96 5.04
CA THR A 14 -5.75 2.11 5.90
C THR A 14 -5.77 1.72 7.38
N VAL A 15 -6.72 0.88 7.78
CA VAL A 15 -6.81 0.39 9.16
C VAL A 15 -5.56 -0.41 9.51
N LEU A 16 -5.15 -1.33 8.64
CA LEU A 16 -3.94 -2.12 8.85
C LEU A 16 -2.69 -1.24 8.88
N ALA A 17 -2.59 -0.29 7.95
CA ALA A 17 -1.46 0.64 7.89
C ALA A 17 -1.30 1.43 9.19
N LYS A 18 -2.40 1.93 9.74
CA LYS A 18 -2.37 2.69 11.01
C LYS A 18 -1.90 1.82 12.18
N VAL A 19 -2.32 0.56 12.23
CA VAL A 19 -1.89 -0.34 13.28
C VAL A 19 -0.39 -0.66 13.14
N LEU A 20 0.07 -0.94 11.93
CA LEU A 20 1.49 -1.18 11.66
C LEU A 20 2.35 0.04 12.00
N GLU A 21 1.91 1.24 11.62
CA GLU A 21 2.62 2.49 11.92
C GLU A 21 2.82 2.63 13.43
N ARG A 22 1.81 2.31 14.21
CA ARG A 22 1.85 2.40 15.66
C ARG A 22 2.80 1.38 16.29
N LYS A 23 2.89 0.19 15.72
CA LYS A 23 3.68 -0.93 16.25
C LYS A 23 5.13 -0.94 15.79
N LEU A 24 5.43 -0.43 14.61
CA LEU A 24 6.78 -0.37 14.06
C LEU A 24 7.46 0.93 14.48
N GLU A 25 8.74 0.86 14.84
CA GLU A 25 9.53 2.03 15.19
C GLU A 25 9.93 2.80 13.93
N TYR A 26 9.89 4.14 14.01
CA TYR A 26 10.27 5.01 12.88
C TYR A 26 9.56 4.63 11.59
N CYS A 27 8.26 4.49 11.67
CA CYS A 27 7.40 4.10 10.57
C CYS A 27 6.49 5.26 10.16
N PHE A 28 6.39 5.52 8.86
CA PHE A 28 5.50 6.53 8.30
C PHE A 28 4.43 5.86 7.44
N HIS A 29 3.17 6.24 7.64
CA HIS A 29 2.06 5.79 6.83
C HIS A 29 1.78 6.81 5.72
N LEU A 30 2.11 6.44 4.48
CA LEU A 30 1.90 7.26 3.30
C LEU A 30 0.63 6.79 2.60
N ASN A 31 -0.45 7.56 2.76
CA ASN A 31 -1.76 7.23 2.19
C ASN A 31 -1.90 7.87 0.82
N ALA A 32 -2.24 7.06 -0.18
CA ALA A 32 -2.32 7.53 -1.58
C ALA A 32 -3.42 8.58 -1.80
N ASP A 33 -4.56 8.47 -1.11
CA ASP A 33 -5.64 9.45 -1.25
C ASP A 33 -5.23 10.81 -0.68
N GLU A 34 -4.52 10.83 0.44
CA GLU A 34 -3.97 12.08 1.00
C GLU A 34 -2.95 12.70 0.04
N VAL A 35 -2.15 11.89 -0.61
CA VAL A 35 -1.18 12.35 -1.62
C VAL A 35 -1.92 12.94 -2.82
N ARG A 36 -2.96 12.29 -3.31
CA ARG A 36 -3.77 12.84 -4.41
C ARG A 36 -4.40 14.18 -4.04
N GLU A 37 -4.91 14.29 -2.83
CA GLU A 37 -5.48 15.55 -2.33
C GLU A 37 -4.44 16.67 -2.29
N LYS A 38 -3.25 16.38 -1.76
CA LYS A 38 -2.16 17.34 -1.67
C LYS A 38 -1.72 17.87 -3.04
N TYR A 39 -1.69 17.02 -4.04
CA TYR A 39 -1.27 17.38 -5.40
C TYR A 39 -2.46 17.76 -6.28
N ASN A 40 -3.68 17.71 -5.76
CA ASN A 40 -4.91 17.95 -6.51
C ASN A 40 -4.93 17.15 -7.83
N ASP A 41 -4.62 15.87 -7.73
CA ASP A 41 -4.50 14.97 -8.87
C ASP A 41 -5.39 13.74 -8.68
N TRP A 42 -6.58 13.81 -9.24
CA TRP A 42 -7.57 12.74 -9.17
C TRP A 42 -7.75 12.06 -10.54
N ASP A 43 -6.70 12.06 -11.32
CA ASP A 43 -6.67 11.41 -12.63
C ASP A 43 -6.47 9.89 -12.46
N PHE A 44 -7.52 9.11 -12.75
CA PHE A 44 -7.51 7.65 -12.68
C PHE A 44 -7.33 6.99 -14.05
N SER A 45 -6.94 7.75 -15.07
CA SER A 45 -6.49 7.19 -16.33
C SER A 45 -5.21 6.38 -16.12
N LEU A 46 -4.81 5.60 -17.12
CA LEU A 46 -3.55 4.85 -17.04
C LEU A 46 -2.37 5.77 -16.73
N GLU A 47 -2.28 6.90 -17.43
CA GLU A 47 -1.21 7.88 -17.20
C GLU A 47 -1.25 8.45 -15.78
N GLY A 48 -2.44 8.77 -15.27
CA GLY A 48 -2.62 9.29 -13.92
C GLY A 48 -2.23 8.28 -12.85
N ARG A 49 -2.55 7.02 -13.08
CA ARG A 49 -2.16 5.93 -12.16
C ARG A 49 -0.65 5.68 -12.16
N ILE A 50 -0.01 5.77 -13.32
CA ILE A 50 1.45 5.67 -13.43
C ILE A 50 2.11 6.85 -12.70
N ARG A 51 1.62 8.06 -12.92
CA ARG A 51 2.12 9.26 -12.25
C ARG A 51 2.00 9.15 -10.73
N GLN A 52 0.88 8.65 -10.24
CA GLN A 52 0.66 8.45 -8.81
C GLN A 52 1.62 7.40 -8.23
N ALA A 53 1.85 6.30 -8.94
CA ALA A 53 2.77 5.26 -8.49
C ALA A 53 4.21 5.79 -8.38
N LYS A 54 4.66 6.56 -9.36
CA LYS A 54 5.98 7.19 -9.33
C LYS A 54 6.10 8.20 -8.20
N ARG A 55 5.05 8.97 -7.97
CA ARG A 55 4.99 9.96 -6.88
C ARG A 55 5.07 9.28 -5.52
N MET A 56 4.30 8.22 -5.32
CA MET A 56 4.33 7.43 -4.08
C MET A 56 5.72 6.88 -3.83
N SER A 57 6.36 6.33 -4.87
CA SER A 57 7.72 5.80 -4.77
C SER A 57 8.72 6.88 -4.34
N SER A 58 8.70 8.04 -5.01
CA SER A 58 9.62 9.14 -4.71
C SER A 58 9.44 9.68 -3.30
N LEU A 59 8.19 9.87 -2.86
CA LEU A 59 7.90 10.33 -1.51
C LEU A 59 8.35 9.33 -0.46
N ALA A 60 8.13 8.05 -0.71
CA ALA A 60 8.58 7.00 0.21
C ALA A 60 10.11 6.96 0.31
N ASP A 61 10.81 7.09 -0.82
CA ASP A 61 12.27 7.09 -0.84
C ASP A 61 12.84 8.30 -0.07
N GLU A 62 12.24 9.48 -0.22
CA GLU A 62 12.64 10.67 0.54
C GLU A 62 12.47 10.47 2.04
N LEU A 63 11.35 9.89 2.48
CA LEU A 63 11.08 9.63 3.88
C LEU A 63 12.06 8.62 4.46
N LEU A 64 12.37 7.56 3.71
CA LEU A 64 13.35 6.55 4.13
C LEU A 64 14.76 7.13 4.22
N TYR A 65 15.12 8.00 3.29
CA TYR A 65 16.43 8.66 3.31
C TYR A 65 16.55 9.61 4.51
N ASP A 66 15.48 10.34 4.83
CA ASP A 66 15.50 11.37 5.87
C ASP A 66 15.61 10.78 7.28
N ARG A 67 14.67 9.94 7.69
CA ARG A 67 14.65 9.45 9.08
C ARG A 67 13.84 8.20 9.36
N TYR A 68 13.01 7.73 8.44
CA TYR A 68 12.14 6.59 8.71
C TYR A 68 12.82 5.28 8.36
N LEU A 69 12.58 4.24 9.18
CA LEU A 69 13.04 2.88 8.89
C LEU A 69 12.04 2.13 8.02
N TYR A 70 10.76 2.49 8.15
CA TYR A 70 9.67 1.88 7.39
C TYR A 70 8.78 2.96 6.82
N VAL A 71 8.40 2.83 5.56
CA VAL A 71 7.33 3.63 4.96
C VAL A 71 6.30 2.68 4.39
N ILE A 72 5.05 2.83 4.82
CA ILE A 72 3.94 2.03 4.35
C ILE A 72 3.21 2.83 3.28
N CYS A 73 3.25 2.34 2.04
CA CYS A 73 2.48 2.89 0.95
C CYS A 73 1.11 2.21 0.93
N ASP A 74 0.09 2.93 1.39
CA ASP A 74 -1.30 2.49 1.46
C ASP A 74 -1.99 2.93 0.16
N PHE A 75 -2.17 1.98 -0.75
CA PHE A 75 -2.45 2.31 -2.14
C PHE A 75 -3.20 1.15 -2.81
N ILE A 76 -4.26 1.41 -3.57
CA ILE A 76 -4.94 0.35 -4.33
C ILE A 76 -3.94 -0.35 -5.24
N CYS A 77 -3.18 0.42 -6.01
CA CYS A 77 -2.09 -0.07 -6.86
C CYS A 77 -2.52 -1.32 -7.66
N PRO A 78 -3.44 -1.16 -8.62
CA PRO A 78 -4.20 -2.31 -9.15
C PRO A 78 -3.45 -3.19 -10.13
N THR A 79 -2.31 -2.75 -10.66
CA THR A 79 -1.61 -3.49 -11.71
C THR A 79 -0.17 -3.82 -11.32
N ASN A 80 0.37 -4.88 -11.93
CA ASN A 80 1.77 -5.26 -11.73
C ASN A 80 2.72 -4.17 -12.21
N GLU A 81 2.35 -3.44 -13.27
CA GLU A 81 3.13 -2.31 -13.77
C GLU A 81 3.27 -1.20 -12.72
N THR A 82 2.15 -0.78 -12.11
CA THR A 82 2.19 0.25 -11.07
C THR A 82 2.91 -0.21 -9.81
N ARG A 83 2.81 -1.47 -9.46
CA ARG A 83 3.53 -2.05 -8.32
C ARG A 83 5.05 -2.02 -8.53
N LYS A 84 5.50 -2.33 -9.74
CA LYS A 84 6.93 -2.23 -10.09
C LYS A 84 7.42 -0.80 -9.99
N LEU A 85 6.60 0.18 -10.37
CA LEU A 85 6.96 1.60 -10.28
C LEU A 85 7.08 2.07 -8.83
N VAL A 86 6.28 1.53 -7.94
CA VAL A 86 6.42 1.79 -6.49
C VAL A 86 7.72 1.18 -5.97
N SER A 87 8.14 0.06 -6.53
CA SER A 87 9.37 -0.64 -6.16
C SER A 87 9.42 -1.00 -4.67
N PRO A 88 8.45 -1.74 -4.16
CA PRO A 88 8.41 -2.08 -2.73
C PRO A 88 9.40 -3.18 -2.37
N ASP A 89 9.87 -3.16 -1.13
CA ASP A 89 10.68 -4.23 -0.55
C ASP A 89 9.81 -5.36 -0.01
N TYR A 90 8.54 -5.06 0.31
CA TYR A 90 7.62 -6.01 0.92
C TYR A 90 6.20 -5.66 0.49
N ILE A 91 5.45 -6.66 0.01
CA ILE A 91 4.08 -6.47 -0.48
C ILE A 91 3.09 -7.22 0.40
N ILE A 92 2.11 -6.48 0.91
CA ILE A 92 0.97 -7.02 1.64
C ILE A 92 -0.25 -6.92 0.71
N TYR A 93 -0.85 -8.06 0.43
CA TYR A 93 -2.06 -8.13 -0.38
C TYR A 93 -3.30 -8.29 0.51
N MET A 94 -4.22 -7.31 0.43
CA MET A 94 -5.49 -7.34 1.16
C MET A 94 -6.54 -8.09 0.34
N ASP A 95 -6.66 -9.39 0.58
CA ASP A 95 -7.64 -10.26 -0.08
C ASP A 95 -8.85 -10.51 0.83
N THR A 96 -9.49 -9.41 1.24
CA THR A 96 -10.61 -9.46 2.21
C THR A 96 -11.97 -9.29 1.56
N ILE A 97 -12.01 -8.75 0.34
CA ILE A 97 -13.23 -8.53 -0.45
C ILE A 97 -12.92 -8.84 -1.91
N ASN A 98 -13.94 -9.10 -2.70
CA ASN A 98 -13.76 -9.43 -4.12
C ASN A 98 -14.30 -8.36 -5.08
N LYS A 99 -14.94 -7.33 -4.55
CA LYS A 99 -15.38 -6.17 -5.33
C LYS A 99 -15.49 -4.93 -4.44
N SER A 100 -15.36 -3.76 -5.04
CA SER A 100 -15.51 -2.47 -4.37
C SER A 100 -16.62 -1.65 -5.04
N ILE A 101 -16.80 -0.40 -4.56
CA ILE A 101 -17.71 0.55 -5.20
C ILE A 101 -17.14 1.12 -6.51
N TYR A 102 -15.87 0.86 -6.80
CA TYR A 102 -15.19 1.37 -8.01
C TYR A 102 -15.03 0.24 -9.03
N GLU A 103 -16.10 -0.05 -9.75
CA GLU A 103 -16.13 -1.15 -10.73
C GLU A 103 -15.01 -1.08 -11.77
N ASP A 104 -14.68 0.11 -12.27
CA ASP A 104 -13.62 0.27 -13.27
C ASP A 104 -12.24 -0.13 -12.72
N THR A 105 -11.97 0.19 -11.46
CA THR A 105 -10.74 -0.24 -10.78
C THR A 105 -10.74 -1.74 -10.54
N ASP A 106 -11.88 -2.31 -10.15
CA ASP A 106 -12.02 -3.74 -9.91
C ASP A 106 -11.71 -4.55 -11.18
N LYS A 107 -12.10 -4.04 -12.35
CA LYS A 107 -11.88 -4.71 -13.65
C LYS A 107 -10.41 -4.78 -14.04
N VAL A 108 -9.60 -3.81 -13.63
CA VAL A 108 -8.18 -3.76 -13.99
C VAL A 108 -7.28 -4.33 -12.89
N PHE A 109 -7.84 -4.68 -11.74
CA PHE A 109 -7.07 -5.18 -10.61
C PHE A 109 -6.48 -6.56 -10.91
N GLU A 110 -5.15 -6.64 -10.89
CA GLU A 110 -4.41 -7.88 -11.04
C GLU A 110 -4.00 -8.39 -9.67
N ILE A 111 -4.13 -9.70 -9.45
CA ILE A 111 -3.67 -10.30 -8.18
C ILE A 111 -2.14 -10.17 -8.14
N PRO A 112 -1.57 -9.57 -7.08
CA PRO A 112 -0.12 -9.37 -7.00
C PRO A 112 0.62 -10.65 -6.62
N GLU A 113 1.91 -10.69 -6.94
CA GLU A 113 2.83 -11.47 -6.16
C GLU A 113 2.95 -10.77 -4.80
N PHE A 114 2.94 -11.53 -3.71
CA PHE A 114 2.93 -10.93 -2.38
C PHE A 114 3.88 -11.66 -1.44
N ASP A 115 4.31 -10.93 -0.42
CA ASP A 115 5.05 -11.51 0.70
C ASP A 115 4.10 -11.97 1.80
N PHE A 116 2.97 -11.28 1.96
CA PHE A 116 1.97 -11.62 2.95
C PHE A 116 0.56 -11.34 2.42
N LYS A 117 -0.36 -12.29 2.65
CA LYS A 117 -1.77 -12.14 2.25
C LYS A 117 -2.65 -12.02 3.49
N VAL A 118 -3.50 -11.00 3.52
CA VAL A 118 -4.48 -10.78 4.58
C VAL A 118 -5.85 -11.16 4.06
N GLU A 119 -6.48 -12.17 4.67
CA GLU A 119 -7.74 -12.72 4.19
C GLU A 119 -8.97 -12.25 4.96
N LYS A 120 -8.78 -11.64 6.13
CA LYS A 120 -9.87 -11.12 6.97
C LYS A 120 -9.52 -9.76 7.54
N LYS A 121 -10.52 -8.95 7.80
CA LYS A 121 -10.36 -7.62 8.42
C LYS A 121 -10.10 -7.74 9.92
N ASN A 122 -8.86 -8.09 10.29
CA ASN A 122 -8.43 -8.19 11.69
C ASN A 122 -7.01 -7.62 11.78
N ALA A 123 -6.91 -6.29 11.83
CA ALA A 123 -5.63 -5.58 11.77
C ALA A 123 -4.71 -5.93 12.95
N GLU A 124 -5.26 -6.12 14.15
CA GLU A 124 -4.44 -6.47 15.32
C GLU A 124 -3.76 -7.82 15.15
N TYR A 125 -4.50 -8.81 14.71
CA TYR A 125 -3.96 -10.15 14.49
C TYR A 125 -2.92 -10.15 13.37
N TYR A 126 -3.28 -9.61 12.20
CA TYR A 126 -2.42 -9.65 11.03
C TYR A 126 -1.20 -8.75 11.16
N SER A 127 -1.31 -7.60 11.82
CA SER A 127 -0.15 -6.74 12.04
C SER A 127 0.92 -7.43 12.85
N SER A 128 0.55 -8.19 13.87
CA SER A 128 1.51 -8.96 14.66
C SER A 128 2.21 -10.01 13.81
N LYS A 129 1.48 -10.71 12.96
CA LYS A 129 2.04 -11.71 12.05
C LYS A 129 2.95 -11.13 10.99
N ILE A 130 2.57 -9.98 10.45
CA ILE A 130 3.37 -9.26 9.44
C ILE A 130 4.69 -8.79 10.06
N ILE A 131 4.65 -8.20 11.26
CA ILE A 131 5.85 -7.73 11.94
C ILE A 131 6.79 -8.89 12.24
N GLU A 132 6.25 -10.01 12.69
CA GLU A 132 7.03 -11.23 12.92
C GLU A 132 7.72 -11.68 11.63
N ASP A 133 7.00 -11.69 10.50
CA ASP A 133 7.56 -12.08 9.20
C ASP A 133 8.66 -11.11 8.75
N ILE A 134 8.43 -9.81 8.85
CA ILE A 134 9.40 -8.78 8.48
C ILE A 134 10.69 -8.93 9.30
N LYS A 135 10.58 -9.16 10.60
CA LYS A 135 11.73 -9.23 11.50
C LYS A 135 12.51 -10.54 11.41
N ASN A 136 11.90 -11.59 10.86
CA ASN A 136 12.55 -12.89 10.70
C ASN A 136 13.22 -13.06 9.32
N ASP A 137 13.18 -12.05 8.49
CA ASP A 137 13.83 -12.08 7.18
C ASP A 137 15.32 -11.68 7.25
#